data_86383524c7e3cad03d2db70bc96b70a0
#
_entry.id   86383524c7e3cad03d2db70bc96b70a0
#
_cell.length_a   1.000
_cell.length_b   1.000
_cell.length_c   1.000
_cell.angle_alpha   90.00
_cell.angle_beta   90.00
_cell.angle_gamma   90.00
#
_symmetry.space_group_name_H-M   'P 1'
#
loop_
_entity.id
_entity.type
_entity.pdbx_description
1 polymer ?
#
loop_
_entity_poly.entity_id
_entity_poly.type
_entity_poly.pdbx_seq_one_letter_code
_entity_poly.pdbx_strand_id
1 'polypeptide(L)'
;SGFGGAVSACRLAESGLKVLVLERGRRWETRDYPRDPDDAWIWDQDGPEEQNGWIDLRIMDDMWVAQGAGVGGGSLIYANVSIEAKRDAFASGWPAEITYDELKPYYEKVGQMLNVQTLPENQLTERYKLMREGAQKLGYGDRFRPVPLAVTFNPEWNYGLPDPFSDRH
;
A
#
# COMPACT_ATOMS: atom_id res chain seq x y z
N SER A 1 -1.74 -9.58 -11.12
CA SER A 1 -1.95 -10.09 -9.74
C SER A 1 -1.93 -8.98 -8.67
N GLY A 2 -2.21 -7.71 -9.04
CA GLY A 2 -2.37 -6.63 -8.07
C GLY A 2 -3.63 -6.79 -7.21
N PHE A 3 -3.93 -5.80 -6.35
CA PHE A 3 -5.05 -5.86 -5.39
C PHE A 3 -6.36 -6.38 -5.99
N GLY A 4 -6.85 -5.79 -7.08
CA GLY A 4 -8.11 -6.20 -7.72
C GLY A 4 -8.04 -7.61 -8.29
N GLY A 5 -6.97 -7.93 -9.03
CA GLY A 5 -6.78 -9.24 -9.65
C GLY A 5 -6.65 -10.36 -8.62
N ALA A 6 -5.90 -10.13 -7.53
CA ALA A 6 -5.72 -11.11 -6.46
C ALA A 6 -7.04 -11.40 -5.72
N VAL A 7 -7.81 -10.36 -5.37
CA VAL A 7 -9.11 -10.52 -4.71
C VAL A 7 -10.10 -11.24 -5.62
N SER A 8 -10.19 -10.86 -6.90
CA SER A 8 -11.07 -11.50 -7.88
C SER A 8 -10.72 -12.97 -8.07
N ALA A 9 -9.42 -13.28 -8.23
CA ALA A 9 -8.94 -14.65 -8.38
C ALA A 9 -9.28 -15.52 -7.14
N CYS A 10 -9.09 -14.98 -5.95
CA CYS A 10 -9.42 -15.65 -4.69
C CYS A 10 -10.92 -15.97 -4.63
N ARG A 11 -11.79 -14.98 -4.84
CA ARG A 11 -13.26 -15.17 -4.75
C ARG A 11 -13.80 -16.11 -5.81
N LEU A 12 -13.29 -16.06 -7.04
CA LEU A 12 -13.66 -17.00 -8.10
C LEU A 12 -13.20 -18.42 -7.77
N ALA A 13 -12.00 -18.61 -7.25
CA ALA A 13 -11.50 -19.92 -6.83
C ALA A 13 -12.30 -20.49 -5.65
N GLU A 14 -12.67 -19.67 -4.66
CA GLU A 14 -13.54 -20.06 -3.54
C GLU A 14 -14.93 -20.53 -4.02
N SER A 15 -15.41 -20.00 -5.15
CA SER A 15 -16.67 -20.47 -5.79
C SER A 15 -16.49 -21.73 -6.65
N GLY A 16 -15.32 -22.35 -6.64
CA GLY A 16 -15.03 -23.60 -7.38
C GLY A 16 -14.61 -23.41 -8.84
N LEU A 17 -14.41 -22.17 -9.28
CA LEU A 17 -13.97 -21.90 -10.66
C LEU A 17 -12.45 -22.14 -10.80
N LYS A 18 -12.04 -22.62 -11.98
CA LYS A 18 -10.63 -22.71 -12.36
C LYS A 18 -10.17 -21.33 -12.82
N VAL A 19 -9.20 -20.76 -12.12
CA VAL A 19 -8.71 -19.41 -12.36
C VAL A 19 -7.28 -19.44 -12.86
N LEU A 20 -6.99 -18.70 -13.94
CA LEU A 20 -5.65 -18.42 -14.41
C LEU A 20 -5.34 -16.93 -14.20
N VAL A 21 -4.26 -16.63 -13.51
CA VAL A 21 -3.78 -15.26 -13.30
C VAL A 21 -2.57 -15.03 -14.20
N LEU A 22 -2.66 -14.03 -15.08
CA LEU A 22 -1.55 -13.58 -15.92
C LEU A 22 -0.88 -12.36 -15.26
N GLU A 23 0.42 -12.44 -15.04
CA GLU A 23 1.23 -11.36 -14.48
C GLU A 23 2.36 -11.00 -15.45
N ARG A 24 2.56 -9.71 -15.70
CA ARG A 24 3.59 -9.23 -16.65
C ARG A 24 4.99 -9.19 -16.06
N GLY A 25 5.07 -8.97 -14.74
CA GLY A 25 6.35 -8.94 -14.05
C GLY A 25 6.65 -10.24 -13.31
N ARG A 26 7.84 -10.36 -12.78
CA ARG A 26 8.29 -11.56 -12.07
C ARG A 26 7.84 -11.56 -10.60
N ARG A 27 8.04 -12.68 -9.92
CA ARG A 27 7.97 -12.75 -8.46
C ARG A 27 9.26 -12.18 -7.87
N TRP A 28 9.11 -11.23 -6.95
CA TRP A 28 10.21 -10.60 -6.23
C TRP A 28 10.31 -11.17 -4.82
N GLU A 29 11.44 -11.76 -4.48
CA GLU A 29 11.78 -12.11 -3.12
C GLU A 29 12.53 -10.93 -2.46
N THR A 30 12.55 -10.85 -1.12
CA THR A 30 13.16 -9.71 -0.41
C THR A 30 14.61 -9.44 -0.84
N ARG A 31 15.37 -10.48 -1.16
CA ARG A 31 16.75 -10.38 -1.62
C ARG A 31 16.92 -9.88 -3.06
N ASP A 32 15.86 -9.96 -3.87
CA ASP A 32 15.91 -9.65 -5.30
C ASP A 32 15.64 -8.17 -5.58
N TYR A 33 15.15 -7.43 -4.56
CA TYR A 33 14.88 -6.01 -4.74
C TYR A 33 16.18 -5.22 -4.90
N PRO A 34 16.23 -4.29 -5.85
CA PRO A 34 17.35 -3.36 -6.02
C PRO A 34 17.66 -2.63 -4.72
N ARG A 35 18.94 -2.39 -4.46
CA ARG A 35 19.42 -1.68 -3.26
C ARG A 35 20.39 -0.57 -3.60
N ASP A 36 21.10 -0.71 -4.69
CA ASP A 36 22.04 0.30 -5.17
C ASP A 36 21.44 1.12 -6.31
N PRO A 37 21.83 2.41 -6.47
CA PRO A 37 21.31 3.28 -7.51
C PRO A 37 21.53 2.74 -8.94
N ASP A 38 22.55 1.94 -9.14
CA ASP A 38 22.94 1.36 -10.44
C ASP A 38 22.20 0.05 -10.74
N ASP A 39 21.43 -0.48 -9.80
CA ASP A 39 20.62 -1.67 -10.01
C ASP A 39 19.44 -1.39 -10.97
N ALA A 40 18.85 -2.45 -11.51
CA ALA A 40 17.68 -2.36 -12.38
C ALA A 40 16.40 -2.07 -11.56
N TRP A 41 16.01 -0.82 -11.48
CA TRP A 41 14.78 -0.36 -10.79
C TRP A 41 13.56 -0.30 -11.68
N ILE A 42 13.77 0.07 -12.97
CA ILE A 42 12.67 0.33 -13.90
C ILE A 42 12.33 -0.92 -14.70
N TRP A 43 11.06 -1.24 -14.76
CA TRP A 43 10.52 -2.29 -15.61
C TRP A 43 10.35 -1.78 -17.03
N ASP A 44 10.88 -2.54 -17.99
CA ASP A 44 10.75 -2.29 -19.42
C ASP A 44 10.17 -3.53 -20.10
N GLN A 45 9.10 -3.35 -20.85
CA GLN A 45 8.42 -4.43 -21.57
C GLN A 45 9.33 -5.13 -22.58
N ASP A 46 10.23 -4.39 -23.19
CA ASP A 46 11.13 -4.86 -24.26
C ASP A 46 12.52 -5.25 -23.71
N GLY A 47 12.74 -5.04 -22.42
CA GLY A 47 13.98 -5.39 -21.74
C GLY A 47 14.07 -6.89 -21.37
N PRO A 48 15.30 -7.45 -21.32
CA PRO A 48 15.51 -8.80 -20.80
C PRO A 48 15.01 -8.93 -19.36
N GLU A 49 14.40 -10.07 -19.02
CA GLU A 49 13.81 -10.29 -17.69
C GLU A 49 14.84 -10.13 -16.55
N GLU A 50 16.08 -10.58 -16.78
CA GLU A 50 17.17 -10.51 -15.80
C GLU A 50 17.65 -9.09 -15.51
N GLN A 51 17.40 -8.16 -16.42
CA GLN A 51 17.77 -6.73 -16.31
C GLN A 51 16.58 -5.84 -15.97
N ASN A 52 15.41 -6.43 -15.78
CA ASN A 52 14.18 -5.71 -15.57
C ASN A 52 13.95 -5.42 -14.08
N GLY A 53 13.54 -4.18 -13.80
CA GLY A 53 13.14 -3.72 -12.47
C GLY A 53 11.71 -4.07 -12.11
N TRP A 54 11.23 -3.50 -11.02
CA TRP A 54 9.90 -3.74 -10.47
C TRP A 54 8.99 -2.50 -10.48
N ILE A 55 9.51 -1.36 -10.93
CA ILE A 55 8.77 -0.11 -11.05
C ILE A 55 8.48 0.18 -12.51
N ASP A 56 7.23 0.05 -12.93
CA ASP A 56 6.76 0.53 -14.22
C ASP A 56 6.41 2.01 -14.11
N LEU A 57 7.18 2.86 -14.77
CA LEU A 57 6.99 4.30 -14.75
C LEU A 57 6.41 4.76 -16.10
N ARG A 58 5.18 5.29 -16.05
CA ARG A 58 4.49 5.88 -17.21
C ARG A 58 4.49 7.39 -17.10
N ILE A 59 5.04 8.03 -18.14
CA ILE A 59 5.06 9.48 -18.27
C ILE A 59 3.91 9.87 -19.21
N MET A 60 2.95 10.62 -18.70
CA MET A 60 1.82 11.17 -19.43
C MET A 60 1.96 12.68 -19.49
N ASP A 61 1.10 13.35 -20.27
CA ASP A 61 1.22 14.81 -20.52
C ASP A 61 1.26 15.62 -19.21
N ASP A 62 0.37 15.31 -18.26
CA ASP A 62 0.21 16.10 -17.02
C ASP A 62 0.52 15.29 -15.74
N MET A 63 0.92 14.03 -15.84
CA MET A 63 1.24 13.22 -14.66
C MET A 63 2.23 12.10 -14.94
N TRP A 64 2.89 11.68 -13.88
CA TRP A 64 3.68 10.45 -13.85
C TRP A 64 2.96 9.41 -13.03
N VAL A 65 2.88 8.19 -13.57
CA VAL A 65 2.23 7.06 -12.90
C VAL A 65 3.27 5.99 -12.62
N ALA A 66 3.56 5.73 -11.34
CA ALA A 66 4.40 4.62 -10.92
C ALA A 66 3.52 3.43 -10.52
N GLN A 67 3.82 2.27 -11.07
CA GLN A 67 3.10 1.02 -10.81
C GLN A 67 4.08 -0.09 -10.44
N GLY A 68 3.65 -1.04 -9.63
CA GLY A 68 4.42 -2.26 -9.42
C GLY A 68 4.31 -3.21 -10.60
N ALA A 69 5.44 -3.66 -11.13
CA ALA A 69 5.55 -4.71 -12.16
C ALA A 69 6.10 -5.99 -11.53
N GLY A 70 5.20 -6.84 -11.07
CA GLY A 70 5.53 -8.09 -10.41
C GLY A 70 4.32 -8.72 -9.74
N VAL A 71 4.49 -9.93 -9.21
CA VAL A 71 3.46 -10.62 -8.43
C VAL A 71 3.10 -9.79 -7.20
N GLY A 72 1.88 -9.27 -7.17
CA GLY A 72 1.40 -8.31 -6.16
C GLY A 72 1.05 -6.93 -6.73
N GLY A 73 1.59 -6.58 -7.91
CA GLY A 73 1.29 -5.29 -8.56
C GLY A 73 1.52 -4.10 -7.64
N GLY A 74 0.51 -3.24 -7.46
CA GLY A 74 0.60 -2.05 -6.62
C GLY A 74 0.90 -2.31 -5.14
N SER A 75 0.69 -3.53 -4.63
CA SER A 75 1.04 -3.87 -3.25
C SER A 75 2.55 -3.84 -2.99
N LEU A 76 3.37 -3.88 -4.04
CA LEU A 76 4.82 -3.79 -3.94
C LEU A 76 5.31 -2.38 -3.59
N ILE A 77 4.49 -1.35 -3.80
CA ILE A 77 4.91 0.06 -3.69
C ILE A 77 3.97 0.97 -2.89
N TYR A 78 2.88 0.47 -2.32
CA TYR A 78 1.81 1.34 -1.76
C TYR A 78 2.06 1.89 -0.35
N ALA A 79 3.20 1.64 0.25
CA ALA A 79 3.58 2.13 1.59
C ALA A 79 2.60 1.78 2.75
N ASN A 80 1.78 0.76 2.59
CA ASN A 80 0.83 0.23 3.59
C ASN A 80 -0.27 1.21 4.05
N VAL A 81 -0.40 2.38 3.43
CA VAL A 81 -1.43 3.37 3.79
C VAL A 81 -2.81 2.86 3.39
N SER A 82 -3.73 2.81 4.36
CA SER A 82 -5.06 2.22 4.21
C SER A 82 -6.16 3.20 4.62
N ILE A 83 -6.17 4.37 4.00
CA ILE A 83 -7.17 5.41 4.24
C ILE A 83 -8.46 5.06 3.47
N GLU A 84 -9.57 4.99 4.21
CA GLU A 84 -10.90 4.85 3.63
C GLU A 84 -11.27 6.13 2.86
N ALA A 85 -11.82 5.98 1.65
CA ALA A 85 -12.30 7.10 0.87
C ALA A 85 -13.46 7.79 1.60
N LYS A 86 -13.49 9.11 1.57
CA LYS A 86 -14.60 9.88 2.15
C LYS A 86 -15.85 9.78 1.26
N ARG A 87 -17.02 9.92 1.88
CA ARG A 87 -18.31 9.89 1.18
C ARG A 87 -18.39 10.88 0.00
N ASP A 88 -17.84 12.06 0.16
CA ASP A 88 -17.82 13.11 -0.86
C ASP A 88 -16.95 12.76 -2.09
N ALA A 89 -15.99 11.84 -1.94
CA ALA A 89 -15.21 11.34 -3.07
C ALA A 89 -16.07 10.62 -4.13
N PHE A 90 -17.24 10.11 -3.74
CA PHE A 90 -18.18 9.41 -4.64
C PHE A 90 -19.21 10.35 -5.28
N ALA A 91 -19.17 11.65 -4.99
CA ALA A 91 -20.12 12.60 -5.54
C ALA A 91 -19.96 12.89 -7.04
N SER A 92 -18.78 12.59 -7.60
CA SER A 92 -18.50 12.78 -9.03
C SER A 92 -17.40 11.83 -9.51
N GLY A 93 -17.43 11.49 -10.80
CA GLY A 93 -16.40 10.65 -11.44
C GLY A 93 -16.52 9.14 -11.17
N TRP A 94 -17.50 8.71 -10.38
CA TRP A 94 -17.79 7.30 -10.12
C TRP A 94 -19.11 6.87 -10.77
N PRO A 95 -19.24 5.60 -11.21
CA PRO A 95 -20.55 5.05 -11.61
C PRO A 95 -21.56 5.20 -10.47
N ALA A 96 -22.81 5.52 -10.82
CA ALA A 96 -23.87 5.77 -9.83
C ALA A 96 -24.16 4.57 -8.91
N GLU A 97 -23.85 3.39 -9.39
CA GLU A 97 -23.99 2.12 -8.65
C GLU A 97 -22.92 1.90 -7.59
N ILE A 98 -21.81 2.64 -7.67
CA ILE A 98 -20.69 2.52 -6.71
C ILE A 98 -20.79 3.67 -5.71
N THR A 99 -21.40 3.40 -4.57
CA THR A 99 -21.60 4.38 -3.51
C THR A 99 -20.70 4.09 -2.29
N TYR A 100 -20.49 5.10 -1.46
CA TYR A 100 -19.80 4.89 -0.19
C TYR A 100 -20.48 3.83 0.69
N ASP A 101 -21.81 3.83 0.75
CA ASP A 101 -22.57 2.91 1.60
C ASP A 101 -22.45 1.46 1.14
N GLU A 102 -22.38 1.24 -0.15
CA GLU A 102 -22.09 -0.09 -0.70
C GLU A 102 -20.67 -0.56 -0.42
N LEU A 103 -19.69 0.34 -0.46
CA LEU A 103 -18.29 -0.02 -0.24
C LEU A 103 -17.90 -0.15 1.24
N LYS A 104 -18.65 0.49 2.14
CA LYS A 104 -18.32 0.50 3.58
C LYS A 104 -18.12 -0.89 4.19
N PRO A 105 -18.98 -1.90 3.97
CA PRO A 105 -18.75 -3.25 4.50
C PRO A 105 -17.47 -3.91 3.98
N TYR A 106 -17.06 -3.56 2.76
CA TYR A 106 -15.81 -4.07 2.17
C TYR A 106 -14.59 -3.37 2.75
N TYR A 107 -14.64 -2.07 3.06
CA TYR A 107 -13.57 -1.40 3.81
C TYR A 107 -13.35 -2.05 5.17
N GLU A 108 -14.42 -2.35 5.91
CA GLU A 108 -14.35 -3.05 7.19
C GLU A 108 -13.73 -4.44 7.05
N LYS A 109 -14.16 -5.21 6.05
CA LYS A 109 -13.61 -6.54 5.76
C LYS A 109 -12.14 -6.50 5.39
N VAL A 110 -11.73 -5.58 4.53
CA VAL A 110 -10.32 -5.40 4.13
C VAL A 110 -9.49 -4.94 5.32
N GLY A 111 -10.00 -4.00 6.13
CA GLY A 111 -9.33 -3.53 7.33
C GLY A 111 -9.03 -4.66 8.32
N GLN A 112 -9.98 -5.58 8.50
CA GLN A 112 -9.77 -6.78 9.32
C GLN A 112 -8.77 -7.76 8.72
N MET A 113 -8.88 -8.04 7.40
CA MET A 113 -7.98 -8.98 6.71
C MET A 113 -6.53 -8.52 6.69
N LEU A 114 -6.30 -7.21 6.52
CA LEU A 114 -4.98 -6.60 6.49
C LEU A 114 -4.48 -6.16 7.87
N ASN A 115 -5.26 -6.40 8.93
CA ASN A 115 -4.96 -5.96 10.30
C ASN A 115 -4.59 -4.47 10.34
N VAL A 116 -5.43 -3.63 9.72
CA VAL A 116 -5.18 -2.19 9.62
C VAL A 116 -5.20 -1.54 10.99
N GLN A 117 -4.12 -0.89 11.36
CA GLN A 117 -3.89 -0.26 12.65
C GLN A 117 -3.35 1.16 12.49
N THR A 118 -3.47 1.96 13.53
CA THR A 118 -2.75 3.23 13.63
C THR A 118 -1.50 3.05 14.49
N LEU A 119 -0.48 3.86 14.22
CA LEU A 119 0.75 3.84 15.02
C LEU A 119 0.43 4.08 16.50
N PRO A 120 0.86 3.19 17.41
CA PRO A 120 0.65 3.35 18.84
C PRO A 120 1.33 4.62 19.39
N GLU A 121 0.74 5.25 20.42
CA GLU A 121 1.23 6.51 20.99
C GLU A 121 2.67 6.39 21.54
N ASN A 122 3.03 5.24 22.12
CA ASN A 122 4.38 4.98 22.64
C ASN A 122 5.45 4.76 21.52
N GLN A 123 5.02 4.69 20.27
CA GLN A 123 5.90 4.49 19.11
C GLN A 123 5.98 5.74 18.22
N LEU A 124 5.37 6.85 18.63
CA LEU A 124 5.40 8.09 17.88
C LEU A 124 6.82 8.67 17.84
N THR A 125 7.29 8.98 16.63
CA THR A 125 8.59 9.65 16.43
C THR A 125 8.54 11.11 16.84
N GLU A 126 9.70 11.71 17.17
CA GLU A 126 9.78 13.14 17.46
C GLU A 126 9.32 14.00 16.28
N ARG A 127 9.57 13.56 15.06
CA ARG A 127 9.06 14.23 13.84
C ARG A 127 7.54 14.28 13.81
N TYR A 128 6.87 13.18 14.17
CA TYR A 128 5.42 13.14 14.26
C TYR A 128 4.88 14.12 15.33
N LYS A 129 5.52 14.14 16.50
CA LYS A 129 5.14 15.04 17.61
C LYS A 129 5.27 16.50 17.21
N LEU A 130 6.37 16.89 16.56
CA LEU A 130 6.58 18.25 16.04
C LEU A 130 5.52 18.64 15.00
N MET A 131 5.17 17.74 14.07
CA MET A 131 4.10 17.98 13.10
C MET A 131 2.75 18.18 13.78
N ARG A 132 2.42 17.38 14.80
CA ARG A 132 1.21 17.51 15.60
C ARG A 132 1.13 18.86 16.31
N GLU A 133 2.21 19.28 16.94
CA GLU A 133 2.30 20.62 17.56
C GLU A 133 2.12 21.75 16.56
N GLY A 134 2.75 21.65 15.39
CA GLY A 134 2.57 22.60 14.30
C GLY A 134 1.12 22.70 13.85
N ALA A 135 0.45 21.57 13.67
CA ALA A 135 -0.96 21.52 13.32
C ALA A 135 -1.85 22.15 14.40
N GLN A 136 -1.55 21.89 15.68
CA GLN A 136 -2.29 22.51 16.80
C GLN A 136 -2.13 24.03 16.82
N LYS A 137 -0.90 24.55 16.66
CA LYS A 137 -0.62 25.99 16.60
C LYS A 137 -1.32 26.70 15.46
N LEU A 138 -1.54 25.99 14.34
CA LEU A 138 -2.27 26.49 13.17
C LEU A 138 -3.79 26.31 13.25
N GLY A 139 -4.32 25.77 14.34
CA GLY A 139 -5.77 25.52 14.50
C GLY A 139 -6.27 24.25 13.79
N TYR A 140 -5.38 23.37 13.35
CA TYR A 140 -5.73 22.11 12.67
C TYR A 140 -5.59 20.87 13.55
N GLY A 141 -5.43 21.05 14.87
CA GLY A 141 -5.21 19.94 15.80
C GLY A 141 -6.26 18.82 15.68
N ASP A 142 -7.54 19.17 15.57
CA ASP A 142 -8.65 18.21 15.45
C ASP A 142 -8.64 17.44 14.10
N ARG A 143 -7.93 17.96 13.11
CA ARG A 143 -7.80 17.33 11.78
C ARG A 143 -6.52 16.50 11.65
N PHE A 144 -5.57 16.69 12.55
CA PHE A 144 -4.32 15.95 12.56
C PHE A 144 -4.49 14.61 13.29
N ARG A 145 -4.27 13.52 12.58
CA ARG A 145 -4.40 12.17 13.14
C ARG A 145 -3.41 11.21 12.48
N PRO A 146 -3.03 10.12 13.17
CA PRO A 146 -2.27 9.04 12.55
C PRO A 146 -3.03 8.46 11.36
N VAL A 147 -2.31 8.12 10.28
CA VAL A 147 -2.87 7.38 9.17
C VAL A 147 -3.04 5.91 9.54
N PRO A 148 -4.15 5.27 9.15
CA PRO A 148 -4.29 3.82 9.27
C PRO A 148 -3.32 3.12 8.31
N LEU A 149 -2.63 2.11 8.79
CA LEU A 149 -1.61 1.35 8.07
C LEU A 149 -1.92 -0.15 8.13
N ALA A 150 -1.71 -0.85 7.03
CA ALA A 150 -1.72 -2.32 6.99
C ALA A 150 -0.39 -2.88 7.54
N VAL A 151 -0.12 -2.58 8.81
CA VAL A 151 1.09 -2.96 9.54
C VAL A 151 0.70 -3.48 10.91
N THR A 152 1.25 -4.63 11.30
CA THR A 152 1.11 -5.15 12.66
C THR A 152 2.19 -4.54 13.55
N PHE A 153 1.77 -3.73 14.52
CA PHE A 153 2.67 -3.15 15.50
C PHE A 153 2.88 -4.08 16.68
N ASN A 154 4.13 -4.21 17.13
CA ASN A 154 4.42 -4.88 18.41
C ASN A 154 4.11 -3.91 19.57
N PRO A 155 3.11 -4.16 20.42
CA PRO A 155 2.71 -3.24 21.48
C PRO A 155 3.77 -3.08 22.59
N GLU A 156 4.69 -4.02 22.71
CA GLU A 156 5.78 -4.00 23.69
C GLU A 156 6.99 -3.19 23.23
N TRP A 157 7.06 -2.89 21.93
CA TRP A 157 8.17 -2.09 21.40
C TRP A 157 7.92 -0.60 21.64
N ASN A 158 8.98 0.13 22.00
CA ASN A 158 8.96 1.57 22.15
C ASN A 158 9.99 2.22 21.24
N TYR A 159 9.71 3.43 20.78
CA TYR A 159 10.65 4.19 19.95
C TYR A 159 12.00 4.39 20.68
N GLY A 160 13.07 4.05 19.99
CA GLY A 160 14.44 4.11 20.53
C GLY A 160 14.98 2.79 21.06
N LEU A 161 14.14 1.75 21.18
CA LEU A 161 14.62 0.38 21.42
C LEU A 161 15.18 -0.23 20.12
N PRO A 162 16.08 -1.20 20.22
CA PRO A 162 16.53 -1.97 19.06
C PRO A 162 15.35 -2.57 18.29
N ASP A 163 15.47 -2.63 16.97
CA ASP A 163 14.48 -3.29 16.13
C ASP A 163 14.42 -4.79 16.48
N PRO A 164 13.28 -5.31 16.96
CA PRO A 164 13.15 -6.72 17.35
C PRO A 164 13.26 -7.69 16.17
N PHE A 165 13.32 -7.18 14.95
CA PHE A 165 13.43 -7.96 13.71
C PHE A 165 14.75 -7.72 12.97
N SER A 166 15.69 -6.96 13.55
CA SER A 166 16.98 -6.63 12.92
C SER A 166 17.78 -7.84 12.44
N ASP A 167 17.65 -8.98 13.12
CA ASP A 167 18.39 -10.21 12.79
C ASP A 167 17.71 -11.08 11.72
N ARG A 168 16.60 -10.61 11.13
CA ARG A 168 15.80 -11.35 10.14
C ARG A 168 15.94 -10.84 8.70
N HIS A 169 16.92 -9.97 8.47
CA HIS A 169 17.21 -9.39 7.15
C HIS A 169 18.34 -10.08 6.42
#